data_50b1c08606da566a04ed903379f27f9c
#
_entry.id   50b1c08606da566a04ed903379f27f9c
#
_cell.length_a   1.000
_cell.length_b   1.000
_cell.length_c   1.000
_cell.angle_alpha   90.00
_cell.angle_beta   90.00
_cell.angle_gamma   90.00
#
_symmetry.space_group_name_H-M   'P 1'
#
loop_
_entity.id
_entity.type
_entity.pdbx_description
1 polymer ?
#
loop_
_entity_poly.entity_id
_entity_poly.type
_entity_poly.pdbx_seq_one_letter_code
_entity_poly.pdbx_strand_id
1 'polypeptide(L)'
;MFYNIIQFSFGDGYAGSAKMAILSSSKLIEKGHNVKLFVSEDSLTKRRALEKGIPIIELESNRKLSILVNDVIENISGQKPDFAVAYHSQDRKVVMKLKAKFRKQIISVAYRQNISLSTPFIGPIIYNRYFDFMIACSRGVANSLIKEGIKKNKVHVIHNTTEITENISKISGEKIRSQLGLQNKIVLGISSWFHKERKGFDILFKAFSKLDERFVLLIIGIPKENQSEVFEYASSFSIAQERIIMPGFIDNIFEYYKVMDIFLLPSRSEGFSLALLEAAASGLPIIASNIPGNDEFIEHNKNGLLFDISQPDELSRSILTLSNDKKLAEEYGLLAKEYFNREYTLERYAEKLNKFFNDAYSSFYL
;
A
#
# COMPACT_ATOMS: atom_id res chain seq x y z
N MET A 1 -27.28 8.26 1.73
CA MET A 1 -27.77 7.08 2.46
C MET A 1 -26.69 6.65 3.46
N PHE A 2 -27.09 6.00 4.56
CA PHE A 2 -26.18 5.48 5.58
C PHE A 2 -26.27 3.96 5.58
N TYR A 3 -25.12 3.30 5.60
CA TYR A 3 -25.03 1.85 5.49
C TYR A 3 -24.40 1.24 6.73
N ASN A 4 -24.78 -0.02 7.03
CA ASN A 4 -24.11 -0.88 7.98
C ASN A 4 -23.02 -1.66 7.23
N ILE A 5 -21.76 -1.36 7.49
CA ILE A 5 -20.61 -1.92 6.76
C ILE A 5 -19.75 -2.72 7.73
N ILE A 6 -19.54 -3.98 7.42
CA ILE A 6 -18.53 -4.78 8.12
C ILE A 6 -17.31 -4.93 7.22
N GLN A 7 -16.14 -4.70 7.79
CA GLN A 7 -14.86 -4.84 7.11
C GLN A 7 -14.01 -5.87 7.84
N PHE A 8 -13.17 -6.58 7.11
CA PHE A 8 -12.31 -7.63 7.66
C PHE A 8 -10.85 -7.34 7.36
N SER A 9 -10.00 -7.45 8.37
CA SER A 9 -8.55 -7.33 8.25
C SER A 9 -7.87 -8.27 9.25
N PHE A 10 -7.89 -9.57 8.95
CA PHE A 10 -7.33 -10.64 9.77
C PHE A 10 -5.84 -10.92 9.51
N GLY A 11 -5.13 -10.03 8.84
CA GLY A 11 -3.68 -10.19 8.65
C GLY A 11 -2.89 -9.83 9.91
N ASP A 12 -1.84 -10.59 10.21
CA ASP A 12 -0.99 -10.36 11.39
C ASP A 12 -0.10 -9.11 11.26
N GLY A 13 0.22 -8.73 10.03
CA GLY A 13 1.10 -7.59 9.73
C GLY A 13 0.35 -6.31 9.37
N TYR A 14 0.95 -5.17 9.72
CA TYR A 14 0.45 -3.84 9.32
C TYR A 14 0.98 -3.45 7.93
N ALA A 15 0.63 -4.25 6.92
CA ALA A 15 0.96 -3.99 5.51
C ALA A 15 -0.03 -3.02 4.85
N GLY A 16 0.18 -2.69 3.59
CA GLY A 16 -0.65 -1.74 2.84
C GLY A 16 -2.15 -2.05 2.85
N SER A 17 -2.54 -3.33 2.80
CA SER A 17 -3.95 -3.74 2.88
C SER A 17 -4.58 -3.44 4.25
N ALA A 18 -3.84 -3.65 5.35
CA ALA A 18 -4.31 -3.31 6.69
C ALA A 18 -4.41 -1.79 6.89
N LYS A 19 -3.41 -1.03 6.41
CA LYS A 19 -3.49 0.44 6.38
C LYS A 19 -4.74 0.92 5.63
N MET A 20 -5.02 0.35 4.45
CA MET A 20 -6.21 0.72 3.67
C MET A 20 -7.52 0.32 4.35
N ALA A 21 -7.59 -0.81 5.06
CA ALA A 21 -8.77 -1.18 5.84
C ALA A 21 -9.07 -0.15 6.93
N ILE A 22 -8.04 0.31 7.65
CA ILE A 22 -8.17 1.35 8.68
C ILE A 22 -8.59 2.69 8.08
N LEU A 23 -7.91 3.16 7.01
CA LEU A 23 -8.24 4.43 6.35
C LEU A 23 -9.65 4.41 5.76
N SER A 24 -10.02 3.31 5.13
CA SER A 24 -11.38 3.11 4.61
C SER A 24 -12.42 3.15 5.73
N SER A 25 -12.20 2.43 6.84
CA SER A 25 -13.12 2.44 7.99
C SER A 25 -13.30 3.84 8.56
N SER A 26 -12.20 4.54 8.83
CA SER A 26 -12.22 5.91 9.37
C SER A 26 -13.01 6.85 8.44
N LYS A 27 -12.72 6.83 7.14
CA LYS A 27 -13.38 7.73 6.19
C LYS A 27 -14.85 7.40 5.94
N LEU A 28 -15.23 6.15 6.00
CA LEU A 28 -16.65 5.75 5.93
C LEU A 28 -17.43 6.19 7.19
N ILE A 29 -16.82 6.10 8.37
CA ILE A 29 -17.41 6.63 9.62
C ILE A 29 -17.59 8.15 9.51
N GLU A 30 -16.59 8.90 9.06
CA GLU A 30 -16.68 10.35 8.85
C GLU A 30 -17.79 10.73 7.84
N LYS A 31 -18.10 9.85 6.87
CA LYS A 31 -19.23 10.03 5.93
C LYS A 31 -20.57 9.59 6.51
N GLY A 32 -20.63 9.19 7.79
CA GLY A 32 -21.84 8.85 8.52
C GLY A 32 -22.26 7.38 8.46
N HIS A 33 -21.47 6.50 7.84
CA HIS A 33 -21.77 5.08 7.82
C HIS A 33 -21.50 4.43 9.18
N ASN A 34 -22.25 3.39 9.52
CA ASN A 34 -21.99 2.55 10.67
C ASN A 34 -21.00 1.45 10.28
N VAL A 35 -19.75 1.56 10.71
CA VAL A 35 -18.68 0.64 10.33
C VAL A 35 -18.21 -0.15 11.53
N LYS A 36 -18.05 -1.46 11.36
CA LYS A 36 -17.36 -2.35 12.30
C LYS A 36 -16.19 -3.05 11.58
N LEU A 37 -15.00 -2.95 12.15
CA LEU A 37 -13.80 -3.60 11.61
C LEU A 37 -13.48 -4.87 12.42
N PHE A 38 -13.55 -6.02 11.77
CA PHE A 38 -13.13 -7.30 12.34
C PHE A 38 -11.63 -7.46 12.19
N VAL A 39 -10.93 -7.72 13.28
CA VAL A 39 -9.47 -7.82 13.35
C VAL A 39 -9.02 -9.05 14.11
N SER A 40 -7.79 -9.50 13.88
CA SER A 40 -7.17 -10.54 14.69
C SER A 40 -6.82 -10.00 16.08
N GLU A 41 -6.99 -10.86 17.09
CA GLU A 41 -6.47 -10.61 18.43
C GLU A 41 -4.97 -10.29 18.37
N ASP A 42 -4.51 -9.38 19.24
CA ASP A 42 -3.11 -8.97 19.39
C ASP A 42 -2.41 -8.43 18.12
N SER A 43 -3.18 -8.13 17.07
CA SER A 43 -2.64 -7.58 15.82
C SER A 43 -2.25 -6.10 15.94
N LEU A 44 -1.25 -5.69 15.18
CA LEU A 44 -0.91 -4.26 15.06
C LEU A 44 -2.06 -3.48 14.40
N THR A 45 -2.84 -4.12 13.53
CA THR A 45 -4.05 -3.56 12.93
C THR A 45 -5.08 -3.16 13.98
N LYS A 46 -5.32 -4.03 14.99
CA LYS A 46 -6.18 -3.74 16.14
C LYS A 46 -5.75 -2.47 16.86
N ARG A 47 -4.46 -2.39 17.24
CA ARG A 47 -3.92 -1.25 17.97
C ARG A 47 -4.11 0.05 17.20
N ARG A 48 -3.76 0.07 15.91
CA ARG A 48 -3.90 1.26 15.06
C ARG A 48 -5.36 1.64 14.79
N ALA A 49 -6.28 0.67 14.74
CA ALA A 49 -7.71 0.95 14.61
C ALA A 49 -8.27 1.62 15.87
N LEU A 50 -7.88 1.14 17.07
CA LEU A 50 -8.26 1.74 18.35
C LEU A 50 -7.75 3.17 18.52
N GLU A 51 -6.49 3.44 18.12
CA GLU A 51 -5.90 4.79 18.12
C GLU A 51 -6.73 5.79 17.28
N LYS A 52 -7.44 5.31 16.25
CA LYS A 52 -8.33 6.11 15.39
C LYS A 52 -9.80 6.09 15.82
N GLY A 53 -10.12 5.49 16.96
CA GLY A 53 -11.50 5.40 17.44
C GLY A 53 -12.43 4.55 16.56
N ILE A 54 -11.89 3.64 15.76
CA ILE A 54 -12.69 2.77 14.90
C ILE A 54 -13.34 1.66 15.75
N PRO A 55 -14.65 1.45 15.66
CA PRO A 55 -15.31 0.31 16.30
C PRO A 55 -14.76 -1.01 15.77
N ILE A 56 -14.14 -1.81 16.64
CA ILE A 56 -13.56 -3.10 16.28
C ILE A 56 -14.29 -4.27 16.91
N ILE A 57 -14.20 -5.42 16.27
CA ILE A 57 -14.55 -6.73 16.83
C ILE A 57 -13.33 -7.62 16.68
N GLU A 58 -12.83 -8.12 17.80
CA GLU A 58 -11.66 -8.98 17.87
C GLU A 58 -12.08 -10.43 17.76
N LEU A 59 -11.38 -11.20 16.92
CA LEU A 59 -11.59 -12.63 16.78
C LEU A 59 -10.26 -13.37 16.66
N GLU A 60 -10.21 -14.57 17.17
CA GLU A 60 -9.11 -15.52 16.94
C GLU A 60 -9.09 -15.96 15.47
N SER A 61 -8.33 -15.26 14.64
CA SER A 61 -8.33 -15.48 13.20
C SER A 61 -7.68 -16.81 12.76
N ASN A 62 -6.89 -17.46 13.60
CA ASN A 62 -6.24 -18.74 13.35
C ASN A 62 -7.16 -19.97 13.54
N ARG A 63 -8.39 -19.77 14.03
CA ARG A 63 -9.40 -20.83 14.18
C ARG A 63 -9.83 -21.42 12.82
N LYS A 64 -10.46 -22.59 12.88
CA LYS A 64 -11.11 -23.18 11.70
C LYS A 64 -12.11 -22.19 11.10
N LEU A 65 -12.13 -22.07 9.77
CA LEU A 65 -12.97 -21.10 9.04
C LEU A 65 -14.46 -21.17 9.45
N SER A 66 -14.99 -22.36 9.72
CA SER A 66 -16.40 -22.54 10.14
C SER A 66 -16.69 -21.89 11.51
N ILE A 67 -15.76 -21.99 12.45
CA ILE A 67 -15.86 -21.37 13.79
C ILE A 67 -15.79 -19.86 13.62
N LEU A 68 -14.76 -19.35 12.94
CA LEU A 68 -14.59 -17.93 12.68
C LEU A 68 -15.83 -17.29 12.01
N VAL A 69 -16.44 -17.99 11.05
CA VAL A 69 -17.67 -17.51 10.40
C VAL A 69 -18.86 -17.48 11.35
N ASN A 70 -18.99 -18.47 12.27
CA ASN A 70 -20.05 -18.46 13.27
C ASN A 70 -19.86 -17.30 14.27
N ASP A 71 -18.62 -17.08 14.74
CA ASP A 71 -18.30 -15.97 15.62
C ASP A 71 -18.66 -14.61 14.98
N VAL A 72 -18.37 -14.44 13.68
CA VAL A 72 -18.80 -13.25 12.92
C VAL A 72 -20.31 -13.14 12.88
N ILE A 73 -21.05 -14.24 12.62
CA ILE A 73 -22.50 -14.23 12.52
C ILE A 73 -23.14 -13.85 13.87
N GLU A 74 -22.64 -14.35 14.96
CA GLU A 74 -23.10 -14.01 16.31
C GLU A 74 -22.94 -12.50 16.58
N ASN A 75 -21.79 -11.93 16.20
CA ASN A 75 -21.50 -10.51 16.40
C ASN A 75 -22.30 -9.56 15.51
N ILE A 76 -22.90 -10.05 14.41
CA ILE A 76 -23.76 -9.26 13.51
C ILE A 76 -25.25 -9.59 13.66
N SER A 77 -25.64 -10.51 14.55
CA SER A 77 -27.02 -10.99 14.68
C SER A 77 -28.02 -9.89 15.05
N GLY A 78 -27.59 -8.88 15.83
CA GLY A 78 -28.42 -7.74 16.24
C GLY A 78 -28.57 -6.63 15.19
N GLN A 79 -27.70 -6.59 14.18
CA GLN A 79 -27.71 -5.55 13.15
C GLN A 79 -27.14 -6.10 11.84
N LYS A 80 -28.06 -6.41 10.90
CA LYS A 80 -27.69 -6.96 9.61
C LYS A 80 -26.84 -5.97 8.81
N PRO A 81 -25.65 -6.36 8.30
CA PRO A 81 -24.84 -5.50 7.47
C PRO A 81 -25.40 -5.43 6.03
N ASP A 82 -25.32 -4.23 5.44
CA ASP A 82 -25.56 -4.02 4.02
C ASP A 82 -24.36 -4.49 3.19
N PHE A 83 -23.15 -4.26 3.70
CA PHE A 83 -21.90 -4.60 3.03
C PHE A 83 -20.96 -5.43 3.89
N ALA A 84 -20.27 -6.38 3.25
CA ALA A 84 -19.11 -7.10 3.80
C ALA A 84 -17.89 -6.91 2.89
N VAL A 85 -16.82 -6.31 3.43
CA VAL A 85 -15.61 -5.95 2.67
C VAL A 85 -14.41 -6.76 3.14
N ALA A 86 -13.69 -7.38 2.21
CA ALA A 86 -12.53 -8.22 2.48
C ALA A 86 -11.25 -7.63 1.88
N TYR A 87 -10.18 -7.51 2.69
CA TYR A 87 -8.87 -7.00 2.25
C TYR A 87 -7.82 -8.10 2.04
N HIS A 88 -7.79 -9.13 2.89
CA HIS A 88 -6.82 -10.24 2.84
C HIS A 88 -7.44 -11.54 2.30
N SER A 89 -6.61 -12.54 2.10
CA SER A 89 -7.05 -13.85 1.59
C SER A 89 -8.01 -14.56 2.53
N GLN A 90 -7.76 -14.47 3.84
CA GLN A 90 -8.62 -15.07 4.87
C GLN A 90 -9.97 -14.34 4.95
N ASP A 91 -9.94 -13.01 4.92
CA ASP A 91 -11.15 -12.17 4.93
C ASP A 91 -12.08 -12.55 3.78
N ARG A 92 -11.50 -12.77 2.58
CA ARG A 92 -12.26 -13.21 1.40
C ARG A 92 -12.96 -14.54 1.61
N LYS A 93 -12.31 -15.50 2.29
CA LYS A 93 -12.94 -16.79 2.63
C LYS A 93 -14.14 -16.60 3.58
N VAL A 94 -14.01 -15.71 4.58
CA VAL A 94 -15.10 -15.35 5.49
C VAL A 94 -16.23 -14.71 4.72
N VAL A 95 -15.98 -13.67 3.92
CA VAL A 95 -17.01 -12.96 3.14
C VAL A 95 -17.70 -13.89 2.15
N MET A 96 -16.99 -14.81 1.50
CA MET A 96 -17.61 -15.83 0.64
C MET A 96 -18.60 -16.73 1.40
N LYS A 97 -18.28 -17.14 2.63
CA LYS A 97 -19.18 -17.94 3.48
C LYS A 97 -20.39 -17.13 3.93
N LEU A 98 -20.21 -15.85 4.31
CA LEU A 98 -21.31 -14.95 4.61
C LEU A 98 -22.22 -14.75 3.40
N LYS A 99 -21.64 -14.52 2.21
CA LYS A 99 -22.40 -14.41 0.95
C LYS A 99 -23.18 -15.67 0.61
N ALA A 100 -22.59 -16.85 0.82
CA ALA A 100 -23.29 -18.12 0.61
C ALA A 100 -24.49 -18.28 1.54
N LYS A 101 -24.39 -17.83 2.81
CA LYS A 101 -25.45 -17.91 3.82
C LYS A 101 -26.54 -16.85 3.61
N PHE A 102 -26.13 -15.58 3.45
CA PHE A 102 -27.06 -14.44 3.38
C PHE A 102 -27.51 -14.09 1.94
N ARG A 103 -26.84 -14.63 0.93
CA ARG A 103 -27.18 -14.48 -0.49
C ARG A 103 -27.36 -13.00 -0.91
N LYS A 104 -28.55 -12.64 -1.40
CA LYS A 104 -28.87 -11.26 -1.81
C LYS A 104 -29.11 -10.30 -0.65
N GLN A 105 -28.97 -10.73 0.58
CA GLN A 105 -29.21 -9.88 1.74
C GLN A 105 -27.96 -9.10 2.17
N ILE A 106 -26.79 -9.38 1.59
CA ILE A 106 -25.54 -8.69 1.85
C ILE A 106 -24.80 -8.46 0.54
N ILE A 107 -24.23 -7.28 0.37
CA ILE A 107 -23.35 -6.95 -0.75
C ILE A 107 -21.92 -7.30 -0.37
N SER A 108 -21.29 -8.16 -1.14
CA SER A 108 -19.94 -8.64 -0.90
C SER A 108 -18.92 -7.90 -1.76
N VAL A 109 -17.90 -7.34 -1.14
CA VAL A 109 -16.85 -6.55 -1.79
C VAL A 109 -15.46 -7.14 -1.49
N ALA A 110 -14.66 -7.38 -2.53
CA ALA A 110 -13.25 -7.72 -2.38
C ALA A 110 -12.39 -6.49 -2.72
N TYR A 111 -11.63 -5.98 -1.75
CA TYR A 111 -10.64 -4.94 -1.97
C TYR A 111 -9.31 -5.59 -2.39
N ARG A 112 -8.86 -5.32 -3.61
CA ARG A 112 -7.70 -5.98 -4.23
C ARG A 112 -6.50 -5.06 -4.29
N GLN A 113 -5.41 -5.51 -3.64
CA GLN A 113 -4.13 -4.80 -3.53
C GLN A 113 -3.00 -5.46 -4.36
N ASN A 114 -3.25 -6.63 -4.93
CA ASN A 114 -2.26 -7.41 -5.68
C ASN A 114 -2.74 -7.66 -7.10
N ILE A 115 -1.79 -7.72 -8.03
CA ILE A 115 -2.02 -7.84 -9.47
C ILE A 115 -2.62 -9.20 -9.85
N SER A 116 -2.32 -10.31 -9.16
CA SER A 116 -2.79 -11.63 -9.55
C SER A 116 -3.74 -12.29 -8.57
N LEU A 117 -4.59 -13.19 -9.04
CA LEU A 117 -5.33 -14.14 -8.23
C LEU A 117 -4.40 -15.31 -7.86
N SER A 118 -4.51 -15.79 -6.60
CA SER A 118 -3.68 -16.89 -6.10
C SER A 118 -4.02 -18.26 -6.72
N THR A 119 -5.17 -18.37 -7.41
CA THR A 119 -5.66 -19.60 -8.04
C THR A 119 -6.15 -19.30 -9.47
N PRO A 120 -5.26 -19.37 -10.46
CA PRO A 120 -5.66 -19.21 -11.86
C PRO A 120 -6.72 -20.27 -12.24
N PHE A 121 -7.57 -19.96 -13.20
CA PHE A 121 -8.69 -20.77 -13.72
C PHE A 121 -9.90 -20.92 -12.77
N ILE A 122 -9.73 -21.39 -11.55
CA ILE A 122 -10.82 -21.59 -10.58
C ILE A 122 -11.17 -20.29 -9.84
N GLY A 123 -10.16 -19.46 -9.56
CA GLY A 123 -10.32 -18.18 -8.87
C GLY A 123 -11.38 -17.28 -9.48
N PRO A 124 -11.35 -17.01 -10.80
CA PRO A 124 -12.35 -16.16 -11.46
C PRO A 124 -13.79 -16.67 -11.28
N ILE A 125 -14.00 -17.98 -11.36
CA ILE A 125 -15.32 -18.59 -11.17
C ILE A 125 -15.83 -18.33 -9.75
N ILE A 126 -14.97 -18.58 -8.74
CA ILE A 126 -15.28 -18.37 -7.33
C ILE A 126 -15.56 -16.88 -7.05
N TYR A 127 -14.68 -15.99 -7.51
CA TYR A 127 -14.85 -14.55 -7.29
C TYR A 127 -16.10 -14.00 -7.97
N ASN A 128 -16.37 -14.39 -9.23
CA ASN A 128 -17.57 -13.98 -9.93
C ASN A 128 -18.86 -14.49 -9.27
N ARG A 129 -18.81 -15.65 -8.57
CA ARG A 129 -19.95 -16.22 -7.87
C ARG A 129 -20.24 -15.55 -6.53
N TYR A 130 -19.18 -15.24 -5.75
CA TYR A 130 -19.32 -14.87 -4.35
C TYR A 130 -19.05 -13.39 -4.06
N PHE A 131 -18.48 -12.65 -4.98
CA PHE A 131 -18.31 -11.20 -4.84
C PHE A 131 -19.20 -10.47 -5.84
N ASP A 132 -19.98 -9.52 -5.32
CA ASP A 132 -20.81 -8.67 -6.15
C ASP A 132 -19.96 -7.60 -6.81
N PHE A 133 -18.99 -7.04 -6.07
CA PHE A 133 -18.07 -6.00 -6.53
C PHE A 133 -16.63 -6.26 -6.08
N MET A 134 -15.69 -5.70 -6.84
CA MET A 134 -14.27 -5.67 -6.50
C MET A 134 -13.74 -4.26 -6.63
N ILE A 135 -13.06 -3.77 -5.59
CA ILE A 135 -12.29 -2.55 -5.64
C ILE A 135 -10.85 -2.93 -5.98
N ALA A 136 -10.33 -2.45 -7.09
CA ALA A 136 -8.94 -2.56 -7.49
C ALA A 136 -8.20 -1.28 -7.11
N CYS A 137 -7.05 -1.39 -6.45
CA CYS A 137 -6.27 -0.23 -6.01
C CYS A 137 -5.57 0.53 -7.13
N SER A 138 -5.61 0.00 -8.37
CA SER A 138 -5.06 0.63 -9.59
C SER A 138 -5.72 0.08 -10.85
N ARG A 139 -5.55 0.80 -11.97
CA ARG A 139 -5.94 0.30 -13.29
C ARG A 139 -5.18 -0.97 -13.67
N GLY A 140 -3.90 -1.07 -13.29
CA GLY A 140 -3.09 -2.26 -13.48
C GLY A 140 -3.69 -3.48 -12.80
N VAL A 141 -4.10 -3.36 -11.55
CA VAL A 141 -4.80 -4.43 -10.81
C VAL A 141 -6.16 -4.75 -11.46
N ALA A 142 -6.94 -3.73 -11.84
CA ALA A 142 -8.22 -3.93 -12.51
C ALA A 142 -8.07 -4.70 -13.84
N ASN A 143 -7.14 -4.28 -14.67
CA ASN A 143 -6.88 -4.93 -15.97
C ASN A 143 -6.41 -6.38 -15.80
N SER A 144 -5.56 -6.66 -14.81
CA SER A 144 -5.13 -8.03 -14.49
C SER A 144 -6.31 -8.90 -14.07
N LEU A 145 -7.18 -8.43 -13.17
CA LEU A 145 -8.37 -9.16 -12.73
C LEU A 145 -9.30 -9.48 -13.91
N ILE A 146 -9.53 -8.51 -14.79
CA ILE A 146 -10.37 -8.70 -15.99
C ILE A 146 -9.72 -9.72 -16.96
N LYS A 147 -8.40 -9.61 -17.18
CA LYS A 147 -7.65 -10.55 -18.01
C LYS A 147 -7.69 -11.98 -17.46
N GLU A 148 -7.70 -12.12 -16.13
CA GLU A 148 -7.84 -13.42 -15.46
C GLU A 148 -9.28 -13.98 -15.48
N GLY A 149 -10.26 -13.23 -16.01
CA GLY A 149 -11.65 -13.69 -16.20
C GLY A 149 -12.68 -13.15 -15.20
N ILE A 150 -12.32 -12.11 -14.43
CA ILE A 150 -13.29 -11.38 -13.61
C ILE A 150 -14.17 -10.52 -14.53
N LYS A 151 -15.47 -10.52 -14.30
CA LYS A 151 -16.42 -9.72 -15.06
C LYS A 151 -16.14 -8.23 -14.91
N LYS A 152 -15.94 -7.51 -16.02
CA LYS A 152 -15.57 -6.09 -16.05
C LYS A 152 -16.52 -5.19 -15.24
N ASN A 153 -17.83 -5.46 -15.31
CA ASN A 153 -18.87 -4.70 -14.60
C ASN A 153 -18.82 -4.85 -13.07
N LYS A 154 -18.01 -5.77 -12.53
CA LYS A 154 -17.79 -5.95 -11.10
C LYS A 154 -16.53 -5.23 -10.59
N VAL A 155 -15.65 -4.79 -11.49
CA VAL A 155 -14.34 -4.22 -11.11
C VAL A 155 -14.41 -2.71 -11.16
N HIS A 156 -14.09 -2.07 -10.02
CA HIS A 156 -14.06 -0.63 -9.83
C HIS A 156 -12.68 -0.21 -9.39
N VAL A 157 -12.12 0.86 -9.97
CA VAL A 157 -10.81 1.39 -9.59
C VAL A 157 -10.99 2.47 -8.54
N ILE A 158 -10.41 2.24 -7.37
CA ILE A 158 -10.24 3.26 -6.32
C ILE A 158 -8.79 3.18 -5.88
N HIS A 159 -7.99 4.15 -6.31
CA HIS A 159 -6.57 4.19 -5.98
C HIS A 159 -6.36 4.29 -4.48
N ASN A 160 -5.30 3.66 -3.98
CA ASN A 160 -4.86 3.83 -2.61
C ASN A 160 -4.53 5.30 -2.33
N THR A 161 -4.55 5.64 -1.06
CA THR A 161 -4.08 6.91 -0.51
C THR A 161 -3.21 6.67 0.71
N THR A 162 -2.60 7.70 1.21
CA THR A 162 -1.90 7.69 2.49
C THR A 162 -2.36 8.86 3.35
N GLU A 163 -2.31 8.67 4.65
CA GLU A 163 -2.52 9.75 5.61
C GLU A 163 -1.22 10.54 5.73
N ILE A 164 -1.31 11.84 5.54
CA ILE A 164 -0.19 12.75 5.69
C ILE A 164 -0.24 13.31 7.11
N THR A 165 0.90 13.27 7.81
CA THR A 165 1.03 13.95 9.10
C THR A 165 0.76 15.44 8.93
N GLU A 166 -0.07 16.00 9.80
CA GLU A 166 -0.32 17.44 9.82
C GLU A 166 1.02 18.19 9.88
N ASN A 167 1.14 19.25 9.07
CA ASN A 167 2.36 20.05 8.99
C ASN A 167 3.61 19.35 8.42
N ILE A 168 3.46 18.39 7.51
CA ILE A 168 4.61 17.74 6.82
C ILE A 168 5.61 18.78 6.24
N SER A 169 5.14 19.97 5.87
CA SER A 169 5.99 21.07 5.40
C SER A 169 6.92 21.65 6.48
N LYS A 170 6.56 21.49 7.76
CA LYS A 170 7.35 21.95 8.91
C LYS A 170 8.32 20.89 9.42
N ILE A 171 8.22 19.65 8.92
CA ILE A 171 9.13 18.57 9.30
C ILE A 171 10.48 18.83 8.63
N SER A 172 11.54 18.88 9.42
CA SER A 172 12.92 18.94 8.94
C SER A 172 13.64 17.62 9.21
N GLY A 173 14.33 17.08 8.22
CA GLY A 173 15.19 15.91 8.37
C GLY A 173 16.57 16.20 8.95
N GLU A 174 16.93 17.45 9.21
CA GLU A 174 18.28 17.86 9.60
C GLU A 174 18.78 17.20 10.90
N LYS A 175 17.91 17.12 11.91
CA LYS A 175 18.26 16.45 13.17
C LYS A 175 18.61 14.98 12.94
N ILE A 176 17.81 14.27 12.16
CA ILE A 176 18.05 12.86 11.85
C ILE A 176 19.28 12.71 10.95
N ARG A 177 19.47 13.59 9.96
CA ARG A 177 20.69 13.61 9.13
C ARG A 177 21.95 13.77 9.98
N SER A 178 21.89 14.68 10.97
CA SER A 178 23.00 14.89 11.91
C SER A 178 23.27 13.67 12.78
N GLN A 179 22.22 13.07 13.35
CA GLN A 179 22.34 11.87 14.18
C GLN A 179 22.89 10.66 13.42
N LEU A 180 22.58 10.55 12.13
CA LEU A 180 23.02 9.47 11.25
C LEU A 180 24.35 9.77 10.51
N GLY A 181 24.97 10.94 10.71
CA GLY A 181 26.20 11.33 10.03
C GLY A 181 26.08 11.55 8.52
N LEU A 182 24.93 12.05 8.05
CA LEU A 182 24.57 12.14 6.63
C LEU A 182 24.72 13.55 6.01
N GLN A 183 25.40 14.48 6.68
CA GLN A 183 25.44 15.89 6.27
C GLN A 183 25.99 16.11 4.86
N ASN A 184 26.99 15.31 4.46
CA ASN A 184 27.65 15.41 3.15
C ASN A 184 27.37 14.20 2.26
N LYS A 185 26.28 13.48 2.51
CA LYS A 185 25.91 12.29 1.74
C LYS A 185 24.67 12.57 0.90
N ILE A 186 24.58 11.86 -0.23
CA ILE A 186 23.37 11.76 -1.03
C ILE A 186 22.61 10.53 -0.53
N VAL A 187 21.42 10.74 0.03
CA VAL A 187 20.63 9.69 0.67
C VAL A 187 19.60 9.16 -0.31
N LEU A 188 19.79 7.94 -0.74
CA LEU A 188 18.83 7.20 -1.55
C LEU A 188 17.90 6.43 -0.61
N GLY A 189 16.59 6.67 -0.70
CA GLY A 189 15.61 6.09 0.22
C GLY A 189 14.75 5.01 -0.41
N ILE A 190 14.46 3.97 0.36
CA ILE A 190 13.43 2.97 0.05
C ILE A 190 12.64 2.65 1.32
N SER A 191 11.32 2.50 1.20
CA SER A 191 10.46 2.04 2.30
C SER A 191 9.77 0.74 1.90
N SER A 192 10.24 -0.38 2.46
CA SER A 192 9.78 -1.72 2.08
C SER A 192 10.22 -2.80 3.06
N TRP A 193 9.44 -3.88 3.12
CA TRP A 193 9.92 -5.17 3.61
C TRP A 193 10.99 -5.76 2.69
N PHE A 194 11.92 -6.49 3.27
CA PHE A 194 12.93 -7.20 2.49
C PHE A 194 12.30 -8.39 1.75
N HIS A 195 12.28 -8.29 0.43
CA HIS A 195 11.89 -9.38 -0.46
C HIS A 195 12.71 -9.25 -1.74
N LYS A 196 13.75 -10.08 -1.84
CA LYS A 196 14.82 -10.00 -2.85
C LYS A 196 14.30 -9.70 -4.25
N GLU A 197 13.41 -10.54 -4.75
CA GLU A 197 12.91 -10.42 -6.13
C GLU A 197 11.76 -9.43 -6.25
N ARG A 198 10.66 -9.62 -5.49
CA ARG A 198 9.45 -8.84 -5.68
C ARG A 198 9.67 -7.34 -5.46
N LYS A 199 10.47 -6.98 -4.46
CA LYS A 199 10.81 -5.59 -4.13
C LYS A 199 12.05 -5.08 -4.87
N GLY A 200 12.71 -5.94 -5.68
CA GLY A 200 13.81 -5.57 -6.55
C GLY A 200 15.09 -5.18 -5.82
N PHE A 201 15.36 -5.79 -4.65
CA PHE A 201 16.61 -5.52 -3.93
C PHE A 201 17.85 -5.96 -4.72
N ASP A 202 17.73 -6.96 -5.57
CA ASP A 202 18.77 -7.36 -6.51
C ASP A 202 19.07 -6.28 -7.55
N ILE A 203 18.03 -5.64 -8.11
CA ILE A 203 18.14 -4.49 -9.02
C ILE A 203 18.77 -3.30 -8.29
N LEU A 204 18.25 -3.00 -7.09
CA LEU A 204 18.73 -1.91 -6.25
C LEU A 204 20.21 -2.04 -5.94
N PHE A 205 20.64 -3.19 -5.41
CA PHE A 205 22.02 -3.40 -5.00
C PHE A 205 22.96 -3.44 -6.19
N LYS A 206 22.55 -4.03 -7.33
CA LYS A 206 23.32 -3.99 -8.56
C LYS A 206 23.52 -2.56 -9.08
N ALA A 207 22.49 -1.71 -8.99
CA ALA A 207 22.61 -0.30 -9.37
C ALA A 207 23.44 0.50 -8.36
N PHE A 208 23.21 0.29 -7.05
CA PHE A 208 23.88 0.99 -5.97
C PHE A 208 25.37 0.68 -5.89
N SER A 209 25.80 -0.56 -6.19
CA SER A 209 27.23 -0.94 -6.20
C SER A 209 28.07 -0.19 -7.23
N LYS A 210 27.45 0.44 -8.22
CA LYS A 210 28.11 1.27 -9.24
C LYS A 210 28.29 2.73 -8.83
N LEU A 211 27.71 3.14 -7.72
CA LEU A 211 27.74 4.51 -7.20
C LEU A 211 28.92 4.68 -6.23
N ASP A 212 29.51 5.87 -6.22
CA ASP A 212 30.62 6.21 -5.34
C ASP A 212 30.21 6.35 -3.85
N GLU A 213 31.19 6.63 -2.99
CA GLU A 213 31.01 6.69 -1.52
C GLU A 213 30.17 7.87 -1.02
N ARG A 214 29.81 8.82 -1.88
CA ARG A 214 28.89 9.92 -1.51
C ARG A 214 27.47 9.41 -1.29
N PHE A 215 27.12 8.29 -1.91
CA PHE A 215 25.79 7.71 -1.83
C PHE A 215 25.63 6.77 -0.64
N VAL A 216 24.57 6.96 0.11
CA VAL A 216 24.13 6.10 1.22
C VAL A 216 22.70 5.63 0.96
N LEU A 217 22.42 4.37 1.26
CA LEU A 217 21.11 3.77 1.12
C LEU A 217 20.38 3.73 2.46
N LEU A 218 19.25 4.40 2.56
CA LEU A 218 18.36 4.40 3.72
C LEU A 218 17.16 3.47 3.45
N ILE A 219 17.10 2.34 4.16
CA ILE A 219 16.05 1.33 3.99
C ILE A 219 15.15 1.33 5.22
N ILE A 220 13.91 1.79 5.07
CA ILE A 220 12.91 1.83 6.14
C ILE A 220 12.02 0.59 6.07
N GLY A 221 11.63 0.04 7.23
CA GLY A 221 10.67 -1.06 7.34
C GLY A 221 11.30 -2.45 7.43
N ILE A 222 12.62 -2.54 7.62
CA ILE A 222 13.31 -3.81 7.88
C ILE A 222 13.44 -4.00 9.40
N PRO A 223 12.78 -5.00 10.01
CA PRO A 223 12.92 -5.30 11.42
C PRO A 223 14.38 -5.63 11.78
N LYS A 224 14.79 -5.37 13.02
CA LYS A 224 16.18 -5.60 13.46
C LYS A 224 16.64 -7.03 13.25
N GLU A 225 15.77 -7.98 13.51
CA GLU A 225 16.00 -9.42 13.34
C GLU A 225 16.27 -9.86 11.89
N ASN A 226 15.82 -9.06 10.91
CA ASN A 226 16.02 -9.33 9.48
C ASN A 226 17.14 -8.54 8.84
N GLN A 227 17.80 -7.62 9.57
CA GLN A 227 18.81 -6.73 8.99
C GLN A 227 20.10 -7.48 8.58
N SER A 228 20.47 -8.53 9.31
CA SER A 228 21.63 -9.37 8.97
C SER A 228 21.48 -10.01 7.58
N GLU A 229 20.28 -10.49 7.22
CA GLU A 229 20.03 -11.04 5.89
C GLU A 229 20.20 -10.01 4.78
N VAL A 230 19.79 -8.76 5.04
CA VAL A 230 19.94 -7.65 4.08
C VAL A 230 21.41 -7.30 3.89
N PHE A 231 22.20 -7.22 4.97
CA PHE A 231 23.64 -6.94 4.90
C PHE A 231 24.40 -8.05 4.19
N GLU A 232 24.10 -9.31 4.50
CA GLU A 232 24.70 -10.46 3.81
C GLU A 232 24.39 -10.40 2.30
N TYR A 233 23.14 -10.11 1.94
CA TYR A 233 22.77 -10.02 0.54
C TYR A 233 23.43 -8.82 -0.16
N ALA A 234 23.53 -7.67 0.49
CA ALA A 234 24.23 -6.50 -0.04
C ALA A 234 25.73 -6.75 -0.25
N SER A 235 26.37 -7.49 0.67
CA SER A 235 27.80 -7.84 0.57
C SER A 235 28.11 -8.69 -0.68
N SER A 236 27.16 -9.47 -1.16
CA SER A 236 27.30 -10.23 -2.41
C SER A 236 27.41 -9.34 -3.66
N PHE A 237 27.05 -8.05 -3.53
CA PHE A 237 27.23 -7.00 -4.53
C PHE A 237 28.42 -6.08 -4.24
N SER A 238 29.30 -6.46 -3.31
CA SER A 238 30.45 -5.66 -2.86
C SER A 238 30.06 -4.30 -2.24
N ILE A 239 28.88 -4.23 -1.62
CA ILE A 239 28.42 -3.02 -0.93
C ILE A 239 28.86 -3.11 0.54
N ALA A 240 29.60 -2.10 0.98
CA ALA A 240 30.06 -1.98 2.36
C ALA A 240 28.87 -1.68 3.29
N GLN A 241 28.85 -2.30 4.49
CA GLN A 241 27.74 -2.22 5.43
C GLN A 241 27.46 -0.78 5.89
N GLU A 242 28.49 0.02 6.07
CA GLU A 242 28.41 1.43 6.47
C GLU A 242 27.71 2.35 5.47
N ARG A 243 27.51 1.87 4.24
CA ARG A 243 26.73 2.57 3.22
C ARG A 243 25.23 2.27 3.28
N ILE A 244 24.79 1.40 4.19
CA ILE A 244 23.37 1.02 4.34
C ILE A 244 22.92 1.34 5.76
N ILE A 245 21.84 2.12 5.84
CA ILE A 245 21.22 2.49 7.11
C ILE A 245 19.82 1.89 7.16
N MET A 246 19.54 1.14 8.21
CA MET A 246 18.24 0.50 8.43
C MET A 246 17.74 0.87 9.84
N PRO A 247 16.90 1.91 9.96
CA PRO A 247 16.38 2.34 11.27
C PRO A 247 15.30 1.40 11.84
N GLY A 248 14.83 0.44 11.05
CA GLY A 248 13.75 -0.46 11.46
C GLY A 248 12.36 0.05 11.10
N PHE A 249 11.37 -0.32 11.94
CA PHE A 249 10.03 0.27 11.87
C PHE A 249 10.02 1.65 12.50
N ILE A 250 9.38 2.60 11.83
CA ILE A 250 9.33 4.00 12.21
C ILE A 250 7.86 4.43 12.33
N ASP A 251 7.49 5.03 13.45
CA ASP A 251 6.14 5.56 13.66
C ASP A 251 5.91 6.84 12.85
N ASN A 252 6.86 7.78 12.90
CA ASN A 252 6.81 9.02 12.11
C ASN A 252 7.69 8.89 10.85
N ILE A 253 7.18 8.17 9.87
CA ILE A 253 7.92 7.87 8.63
C ILE A 253 8.27 9.15 7.83
N PHE A 254 7.48 10.21 7.94
CA PHE A 254 7.68 11.44 7.18
C PHE A 254 8.95 12.20 7.58
N GLU A 255 9.41 12.07 8.83
CA GLU A 255 10.72 12.61 9.24
C GLU A 255 11.87 11.96 8.46
N TYR A 256 11.76 10.66 8.21
CA TYR A 256 12.77 9.92 7.45
C TYR A 256 12.65 10.16 5.95
N TYR A 257 11.46 10.40 5.40
CA TYR A 257 11.36 10.88 4.01
C TYR A 257 12.06 12.22 3.82
N LYS A 258 12.06 13.12 4.84
CA LYS A 258 12.79 14.39 4.78
C LYS A 258 14.32 14.26 4.88
N VAL A 259 14.82 13.09 5.23
CA VAL A 259 16.26 12.77 5.19
C VAL A 259 16.73 12.38 3.78
N MET A 260 15.83 11.82 2.98
CA MET A 260 16.13 11.33 1.64
C MET A 260 16.33 12.47 0.63
N ASP A 261 17.24 12.29 -0.32
CA ASP A 261 17.41 13.17 -1.47
C ASP A 261 16.67 12.61 -2.70
N ILE A 262 16.61 11.28 -2.84
CA ILE A 262 15.90 10.60 -3.93
C ILE A 262 15.19 9.38 -3.35
N PHE A 263 13.92 9.18 -3.68
CA PHE A 263 13.18 7.97 -3.34
C PHE A 263 13.22 6.95 -4.48
N LEU A 264 13.50 5.69 -4.14
CA LEU A 264 13.63 4.58 -5.08
C LEU A 264 12.53 3.54 -4.87
N LEU A 265 11.91 3.08 -5.97
CA LEU A 265 10.92 2.01 -5.96
C LEU A 265 11.22 0.98 -7.06
N PRO A 266 12.21 0.10 -6.88
CA PRO A 266 12.68 -0.84 -7.90
C PRO A 266 11.85 -2.13 -8.00
N SER A 267 10.63 -2.14 -7.48
CA SER A 267 9.78 -3.32 -7.37
C SER A 267 9.44 -3.93 -8.73
N ARG A 268 9.38 -5.27 -8.81
CA ARG A 268 8.88 -5.99 -9.98
C ARG A 268 7.35 -6.08 -10.04
N SER A 269 6.69 -5.87 -8.92
CA SER A 269 5.23 -5.92 -8.85
C SER A 269 4.71 -5.06 -7.71
N GLU A 270 3.83 -4.16 -8.04
CA GLU A 270 3.07 -3.33 -7.09
C GLU A 270 1.59 -3.31 -7.48
N GLY A 271 0.72 -3.20 -6.47
CA GLY A 271 -0.68 -2.89 -6.75
C GLY A 271 -0.85 -1.40 -7.03
N PHE A 272 -0.61 -0.58 -6.00
CA PHE A 272 -0.44 0.86 -6.02
C PHE A 272 0.30 1.25 -4.73
N SER A 273 1.56 1.63 -4.85
CA SER A 273 2.47 1.72 -3.71
C SER A 273 2.14 2.87 -2.76
N LEU A 274 1.90 2.55 -1.48
CA LEU A 274 1.75 3.57 -0.44
C LEU A 274 3.05 4.35 -0.23
N ALA A 275 4.20 3.67 -0.27
CA ALA A 275 5.50 4.31 -0.12
C ALA A 275 5.79 5.34 -1.22
N LEU A 276 5.32 5.08 -2.47
CA LEU A 276 5.38 6.04 -3.56
C LEU A 276 4.54 7.28 -3.25
N LEU A 277 3.32 7.08 -2.74
CA LEU A 277 2.43 8.19 -2.37
C LEU A 277 3.00 9.00 -1.19
N GLU A 278 3.59 8.33 -0.20
CA GLU A 278 4.24 8.97 0.95
C GLU A 278 5.46 9.80 0.50
N ALA A 279 6.29 9.27 -0.41
CA ALA A 279 7.42 9.98 -1.01
C ALA A 279 6.96 11.21 -1.81
N ALA A 280 5.94 11.06 -2.65
CA ALA A 280 5.35 12.16 -3.42
C ALA A 280 4.78 13.25 -2.51
N ALA A 281 4.01 12.89 -1.49
CA ALA A 281 3.48 13.83 -0.49
C ALA A 281 4.60 14.59 0.23
N SER A 282 5.76 13.95 0.43
CA SER A 282 6.96 14.57 1.02
C SER A 282 7.69 15.52 0.06
N GLY A 283 7.35 15.51 -1.23
CA GLY A 283 8.00 16.31 -2.27
C GLY A 283 9.35 15.75 -2.72
N LEU A 284 9.55 14.43 -2.62
CA LEU A 284 10.78 13.79 -3.05
C LEU A 284 10.77 13.52 -4.57
N PRO A 285 11.90 13.69 -5.26
CA PRO A 285 12.08 13.14 -6.59
C PRO A 285 12.04 11.61 -6.51
N ILE A 286 11.31 10.99 -7.44
CA ILE A 286 11.03 9.56 -7.42
C ILE A 286 11.61 8.89 -8.66
N ILE A 287 12.32 7.79 -8.44
CA ILE A 287 12.72 6.86 -9.49
C ILE A 287 12.05 5.52 -9.23
N ALA A 288 11.20 5.06 -10.15
CA ALA A 288 10.45 3.83 -9.99
C ALA A 288 10.62 2.91 -11.19
N SER A 289 10.43 1.62 -11.00
CA SER A 289 10.34 0.66 -12.10
C SER A 289 9.13 0.96 -12.99
N ASN A 290 9.28 0.80 -14.31
CA ASN A 290 8.21 0.96 -15.29
C ASN A 290 7.31 -0.28 -15.30
N ILE A 291 6.39 -0.34 -14.34
CA ILE A 291 5.43 -1.45 -14.17
C ILE A 291 4.03 -0.89 -13.91
N PRO A 292 2.95 -1.68 -14.18
CA PRO A 292 1.59 -1.31 -13.84
C PRO A 292 1.46 -0.91 -12.36
N GLY A 293 0.80 0.22 -12.10
CA GLY A 293 0.68 0.83 -10.78
C GLY A 293 1.67 1.97 -10.56
N ASN A 294 2.95 1.82 -10.89
CA ASN A 294 3.91 2.92 -10.81
C ASN A 294 3.72 3.91 -11.97
N ASP A 295 3.50 3.41 -13.19
CA ASP A 295 3.20 4.18 -14.40
C ASP A 295 1.85 4.92 -14.37
N GLU A 296 1.00 4.59 -13.40
CA GLU A 296 -0.25 5.33 -13.18
C GLU A 296 -0.04 6.62 -12.40
N PHE A 297 1.01 6.69 -11.61
CA PHE A 297 1.39 7.87 -10.84
C PHE A 297 2.54 8.65 -11.49
N ILE A 298 3.59 7.94 -11.95
CA ILE A 298 4.77 8.57 -12.53
C ILE A 298 4.59 8.75 -14.05
N GLU A 299 4.57 9.99 -14.48
CA GLU A 299 4.76 10.38 -15.88
C GLU A 299 6.26 10.63 -16.10
N HIS A 300 6.91 9.71 -16.84
CA HIS A 300 8.36 9.73 -17.06
C HIS A 300 8.84 11.07 -17.62
N ASN A 301 9.93 11.61 -17.06
CA ASN A 301 10.50 12.92 -17.38
C ASN A 301 9.60 14.14 -17.07
N LYS A 302 8.61 13.97 -16.21
CA LYS A 302 7.74 15.06 -15.80
C LYS A 302 7.64 15.19 -14.27
N ASN A 303 7.16 14.16 -13.59
CA ASN A 303 7.05 14.13 -12.13
C ASN A 303 7.90 13.02 -11.49
N GLY A 304 8.84 12.47 -12.23
CA GLY A 304 9.76 11.42 -11.80
C GLY A 304 10.34 10.65 -12.97
N LEU A 305 11.16 9.65 -12.67
CA LEU A 305 11.77 8.78 -13.68
C LEU A 305 11.24 7.35 -13.54
N LEU A 306 10.93 6.75 -14.69
CA LEU A 306 10.64 5.32 -14.80
C LEU A 306 11.82 4.63 -15.50
N PHE A 307 12.24 3.47 -15.00
CA PHE A 307 13.29 2.65 -15.58
C PHE A 307 12.80 1.25 -15.91
N ASP A 308 13.40 0.61 -16.91
CA ASP A 308 13.12 -0.78 -17.27
C ASP A 308 13.80 -1.74 -16.30
N ILE A 309 13.02 -2.61 -15.65
CA ILE A 309 13.53 -3.63 -14.70
C ILE A 309 14.48 -4.64 -15.33
N SER A 310 14.43 -4.83 -16.65
CA SER A 310 15.36 -5.67 -17.40
C SER A 310 16.74 -5.01 -17.58
N GLN A 311 16.84 -3.70 -17.33
CA GLN A 311 18.04 -2.89 -17.50
C GLN A 311 18.44 -2.20 -16.17
N PRO A 312 19.02 -2.93 -15.20
CA PRO A 312 19.39 -2.37 -13.89
C PRO A 312 20.29 -1.13 -13.96
N ASP A 313 21.06 -0.99 -15.05
CA ASP A 313 21.94 0.15 -15.31
C ASP A 313 21.18 1.46 -15.57
N GLU A 314 19.90 1.38 -15.96
CA GLU A 314 19.05 2.57 -16.05
C GLU A 314 18.77 3.18 -14.70
N LEU A 315 18.63 2.35 -13.66
CA LEU A 315 18.44 2.85 -12.31
C LEU A 315 19.65 3.67 -11.84
N SER A 316 20.89 3.16 -12.03
CA SER A 316 22.08 3.92 -11.66
C SER A 316 22.26 5.20 -12.49
N ARG A 317 21.96 5.17 -13.80
CA ARG A 317 21.94 6.39 -14.63
C ARG A 317 20.92 7.41 -14.16
N SER A 318 19.70 6.98 -13.85
CA SER A 318 18.64 7.84 -13.33
C SER A 318 19.01 8.49 -12.00
N ILE A 319 19.65 7.72 -11.10
CA ILE A 319 20.18 8.25 -9.82
C ILE A 319 21.23 9.34 -10.09
N LEU A 320 22.20 9.07 -10.96
CA LEU A 320 23.23 10.04 -11.31
C LEU A 320 22.65 11.29 -11.99
N THR A 321 21.65 11.15 -12.85
CA THR A 321 20.96 12.27 -13.48
C THR A 321 20.37 13.22 -12.43
N LEU A 322 19.55 12.69 -11.50
CA LEU A 322 18.90 13.52 -10.47
C LEU A 322 19.88 14.03 -9.41
N SER A 323 20.92 13.27 -9.08
CA SER A 323 21.91 13.71 -8.09
C SER A 323 22.85 14.81 -8.61
N ASN A 324 23.08 14.87 -9.93
CA ASN A 324 23.91 15.89 -10.58
C ASN A 324 23.10 17.14 -11.02
N ASP A 325 21.79 17.02 -11.17
CA ASP A 325 20.89 18.13 -11.47
C ASP A 325 19.86 18.34 -10.34
N LYS A 326 20.30 19.08 -9.33
CA LYS A 326 19.47 19.37 -8.16
C LYS A 326 18.18 20.12 -8.52
N LYS A 327 18.24 21.01 -9.53
CA LYS A 327 17.08 21.77 -9.97
C LYS A 327 16.02 20.86 -10.58
N LEU A 328 16.43 19.92 -11.43
CA LEU A 328 15.56 18.91 -12.03
C LEU A 328 14.95 18.00 -10.95
N ALA A 329 15.75 17.58 -9.97
CA ALA A 329 15.29 16.75 -8.86
C ALA A 329 14.20 17.48 -8.02
N GLU A 330 14.44 18.74 -7.66
CA GLU A 330 13.47 19.57 -6.96
C GLU A 330 12.18 19.79 -7.77
N GLU A 331 12.29 20.05 -9.07
CA GLU A 331 11.14 20.20 -9.98
C GLU A 331 10.28 18.92 -10.01
N TYR A 332 10.90 17.75 -10.16
CA TYR A 332 10.16 16.48 -10.17
C TYR A 332 9.49 16.20 -8.83
N GLY A 333 10.16 16.46 -7.73
CA GLY A 333 9.59 16.31 -6.39
C GLY A 333 8.38 17.23 -6.17
N LEU A 334 8.46 18.48 -6.61
CA LEU A 334 7.35 19.43 -6.54
C LEU A 334 6.16 18.97 -7.37
N LEU A 335 6.38 18.60 -8.63
CA LEU A 335 5.31 18.14 -9.53
C LEU A 335 4.67 16.82 -9.03
N ALA A 336 5.45 15.90 -8.45
CA ALA A 336 4.92 14.69 -7.82
C ALA A 336 4.00 15.03 -6.64
N LYS A 337 4.41 15.99 -5.80
CA LYS A 337 3.61 16.48 -4.67
C LYS A 337 2.33 17.18 -5.11
N GLU A 338 2.38 18.02 -6.13
CA GLU A 338 1.20 18.68 -6.70
C GLU A 338 0.22 17.65 -7.26
N TYR A 339 0.73 16.62 -7.96
CA TYR A 339 -0.10 15.55 -8.49
C TYR A 339 -0.75 14.72 -7.38
N PHE A 340 0.00 14.39 -6.32
CA PHE A 340 -0.55 13.74 -5.13
C PHE A 340 -1.68 14.58 -4.51
N ASN A 341 -1.44 15.87 -4.26
CA ASN A 341 -2.42 16.76 -3.64
C ASN A 341 -3.69 16.94 -4.48
N ARG A 342 -3.58 16.87 -5.79
CA ARG A 342 -4.73 16.99 -6.69
C ARG A 342 -5.57 15.72 -6.77
N GLU A 343 -4.95 14.52 -6.78
CA GLU A 343 -5.63 13.29 -7.18
C GLU A 343 -5.73 12.21 -6.09
N TYR A 344 -4.80 12.21 -5.11
CA TYR A 344 -4.58 11.07 -4.21
C TYR A 344 -4.70 11.42 -2.73
N THR A 345 -5.30 12.56 -2.38
CA THR A 345 -5.54 12.92 -0.99
C THR A 345 -6.56 11.99 -0.34
N LEU A 346 -6.55 11.97 0.99
CA LEU A 346 -7.47 11.17 1.79
C LEU A 346 -8.93 11.59 1.57
N GLU A 347 -9.19 12.89 1.32
CA GLU A 347 -10.51 13.44 1.01
C GLU A 347 -11.01 12.93 -0.35
N ARG A 348 -10.17 12.97 -1.38
CA ARG A 348 -10.49 12.42 -2.71
C ARG A 348 -10.77 10.91 -2.65
N TYR A 349 -9.99 10.20 -1.86
CA TYR A 349 -10.23 8.77 -1.62
C TYR A 349 -11.61 8.56 -0.96
N ALA A 350 -11.91 9.32 0.10
CA ALA A 350 -13.17 9.23 0.82
C ALA A 350 -14.39 9.51 -0.08
N GLU A 351 -14.29 10.52 -0.97
CA GLU A 351 -15.33 10.84 -1.95
C GLU A 351 -15.57 9.68 -2.92
N LYS A 352 -14.48 9.15 -3.52
CA LYS A 352 -14.55 8.02 -4.47
C LYS A 352 -15.12 6.76 -3.79
N LEU A 353 -14.70 6.50 -2.56
CA LEU A 353 -15.16 5.36 -1.78
C LEU A 353 -16.65 5.47 -1.44
N ASN A 354 -17.08 6.62 -0.92
CA ASN A 354 -18.48 6.88 -0.59
C ASN A 354 -19.39 6.79 -1.84
N LYS A 355 -18.94 7.34 -2.96
CA LYS A 355 -19.63 7.22 -4.24
C LYS A 355 -19.79 5.75 -4.64
N PHE A 356 -18.71 4.96 -4.54
CA PHE A 356 -18.75 3.53 -4.84
C PHE A 356 -19.82 2.79 -4.03
N PHE A 357 -19.90 3.02 -2.70
CA PHE A 357 -20.89 2.35 -1.86
C PHE A 357 -22.33 2.73 -2.24
N ASN A 358 -22.58 4.00 -2.57
CA ASN A 358 -23.89 4.46 -3.05
C ASN A 358 -24.27 3.82 -4.38
N ASP A 359 -23.36 3.82 -5.37
CA ASP A 359 -23.58 3.24 -6.68
C ASP A 359 -23.77 1.71 -6.60
N ALA A 360 -22.95 1.04 -5.77
CA ALA A 360 -23.04 -0.40 -5.56
C ALA A 360 -24.36 -0.81 -4.90
N TYR A 361 -24.83 -0.06 -3.91
CA TYR A 361 -26.12 -0.32 -3.27
C TYR A 361 -27.26 -0.16 -4.26
N SER A 362 -27.29 0.95 -5.00
CA SER A 362 -28.33 1.23 -5.99
C SER A 362 -28.36 0.16 -7.10
N SER A 363 -27.18 -0.22 -7.65
CA SER A 363 -27.12 -1.22 -8.73
C SER A 363 -27.40 -2.65 -8.27
N PHE A 364 -27.33 -2.93 -6.97
CA PHE A 364 -27.59 -4.26 -6.43
C PHE A 364 -29.07 -4.49 -6.11
N TYR A 365 -29.81 -3.46 -5.71
CA TYR A 365 -31.21 -3.57 -5.28
C TYR A 365 -32.22 -2.97 -6.30
N LEU A 366 -31.76 -2.21 -7.28
CA LEU A 366 -32.53 -1.70 -8.39
C LEU A 366 -32.32 -2.55 -9.64
#